data_fe9fd5eda67c5244b296346119cd1259
#
_entry.id   fe9fd5eda67c5244b296346119cd1259
#
_cell.length_a   1.000
_cell.length_b   1.000
_cell.length_c   1.000
_cell.angle_alpha   90.00
_cell.angle_beta   90.00
_cell.angle_gamma   90.00
#
_symmetry.space_group_name_H-M   'P 1'
#
loop_
_entity.id
_entity.type
_entity.pdbx_description
1 polymer ?
#
loop_
_entity_poly.entity_id
_entity_poly.type
_entity_poly.pdbx_seq_one_letter_code
_entity_poly.pdbx_strand_id
1 'polypeptide(L)'
;LWKGKSRSELPGETDTIHAMVTTPIIIGDYVYGVDSYGELRGLDARTGERLWMSPEMTAQARWSTAFLVRHGDRYFVNNDEGYLISAQFTPTGYVEQSRTRLIEPTASSGTRTPHGSIAERIVNWSHPAYANGHIVHRNDQQIIRASLRAVDY
;
A
#
# COMPACT_ATOMS: atom_id res chain seq x y z
N LEU A 1 11.78 -5.10 -22.06
CA LEU A 1 11.67 -5.65 -20.70
C LEU A 1 12.93 -5.28 -19.93
N TRP A 2 12.76 -4.81 -18.74
CA TRP A 2 13.84 -4.47 -17.81
C TRP A 2 13.83 -5.41 -16.61
N LYS A 3 14.89 -5.41 -15.84
CA LYS A 3 15.05 -6.17 -14.62
C LYS A 3 15.75 -5.29 -13.58
N GLY A 4 15.32 -5.35 -12.33
CA GLY A 4 15.98 -4.66 -11.23
C GLY A 4 17.44 -5.09 -11.09
N LYS A 5 18.31 -4.17 -10.73
CA LYS A 5 19.75 -4.39 -10.57
C LYS A 5 20.09 -5.16 -9.29
N SER A 6 19.31 -4.93 -8.24
CA SER A 6 19.49 -5.57 -6.93
C SER A 6 18.51 -6.73 -6.72
N ARG A 7 18.93 -7.72 -5.94
CA ARG A 7 18.06 -8.78 -5.41
C ARG A 7 17.69 -8.53 -3.94
N SER A 8 18.20 -7.47 -3.35
CA SER A 8 17.88 -7.09 -1.97
C SER A 8 16.49 -6.49 -1.90
N GLU A 9 15.77 -6.83 -0.84
CA GLU A 9 14.50 -6.18 -0.47
C GLU A 9 14.72 -4.99 0.48
N LEU A 10 15.97 -4.74 0.93
CA LEU A 10 16.24 -3.71 1.91
C LEU A 10 16.13 -2.31 1.32
N PRO A 11 15.52 -1.36 2.04
CA PRO A 11 15.52 0.05 1.65
C PRO A 11 16.95 0.56 1.41
N GLY A 12 17.12 1.34 0.35
CA GLY A 12 18.45 1.85 -0.03
C GLY A 12 19.33 0.88 -0.83
N GLU A 13 19.05 -0.41 -0.82
CA GLU A 13 19.77 -1.42 -1.61
C GLU A 13 19.04 -1.80 -2.91
N THR A 14 17.80 -1.37 -3.07
CA THR A 14 16.98 -1.65 -4.24
C THR A 14 16.29 -0.40 -4.78
N ASP A 15 16.24 -0.29 -6.11
CA ASP A 15 15.59 0.81 -6.83
C ASP A 15 14.21 0.43 -7.37
N THR A 16 13.87 -0.87 -7.35
CA THR A 16 12.63 -1.39 -7.89
C THR A 16 11.57 -1.61 -6.81
N ILE A 17 10.50 -2.31 -7.11
CA ILE A 17 9.44 -2.67 -6.17
C ILE A 17 9.55 -4.17 -5.88
N HIS A 18 9.84 -4.51 -4.63
CA HIS A 18 9.78 -5.87 -4.11
C HIS A 18 8.47 -6.07 -3.34
N ALA A 19 7.35 -6.06 -4.07
CA ALA A 19 6.02 -6.24 -3.48
C ALA A 19 5.86 -7.66 -2.96
N MET A 20 5.57 -7.80 -1.66
CA MET A 20 5.45 -9.11 -1.00
C MET A 20 4.00 -9.57 -0.87
N VAL A 21 3.09 -8.67 -0.57
CA VAL A 21 1.70 -9.01 -0.21
C VAL A 21 0.71 -8.49 -1.26
N THR A 22 1.01 -7.36 -1.91
CA THR A 22 0.12 -6.71 -2.87
C THR A 22 0.73 -6.61 -4.25
N THR A 23 -0.13 -6.58 -5.27
CA THR A 23 0.30 -6.40 -6.66
C THR A 23 0.46 -4.91 -6.97
N PRO A 24 1.61 -4.48 -7.53
CA PRO A 24 1.75 -3.14 -8.10
C PRO A 24 0.73 -2.87 -9.21
N ILE A 25 0.39 -1.61 -9.41
CA ILE A 25 -0.54 -1.16 -10.47
C ILE A 25 0.21 -0.42 -11.57
N ILE A 26 -0.30 -0.55 -12.79
CA ILE A 26 0.23 0.18 -13.96
C ILE A 26 -0.79 1.23 -14.38
N ILE A 27 -0.34 2.48 -14.53
CA ILE A 27 -1.14 3.62 -14.97
C ILE A 27 -0.38 4.32 -16.09
N GLY A 28 -0.82 4.13 -17.34
CA GLY A 28 -0.08 4.64 -18.49
C GLY A 28 1.35 4.09 -18.54
N ASP A 29 2.32 4.98 -18.56
CA ASP A 29 3.75 4.65 -18.60
C ASP A 29 4.39 4.50 -17.19
N TYR A 30 3.59 4.35 -16.13
CA TYR A 30 4.08 4.33 -14.74
C TYR A 30 3.64 3.09 -13.99
N VAL A 31 4.50 2.61 -13.08
CA VAL A 31 4.20 1.54 -12.12
C VAL A 31 4.20 2.12 -10.72
N TYR A 32 3.17 1.83 -9.93
CA TYR A 32 3.08 2.23 -8.53
C TYR A 32 2.85 1.01 -7.65
N GLY A 33 3.55 0.95 -6.53
CA GLY A 33 3.40 -0.16 -5.59
C GLY A 33 4.14 0.08 -4.28
N VAL A 34 3.76 -0.68 -3.28
CA VAL A 34 4.40 -0.66 -1.97
C VAL A 34 5.49 -1.71 -1.95
N ASP A 35 6.68 -1.28 -1.61
CA ASP A 35 7.85 -2.14 -1.45
C ASP A 35 7.78 -2.94 -0.14
N SER A 36 8.60 -3.98 0.00
CA SER A 36 8.59 -4.92 1.12
C SER A 36 8.78 -4.28 2.51
N TYR A 37 9.29 -3.07 2.57
CA TYR A 37 9.47 -2.30 3.81
C TYR A 37 8.52 -1.09 3.94
N GLY A 38 7.44 -1.05 3.15
CA GLY A 38 6.38 -0.05 3.31
C GLY A 38 6.62 1.25 2.53
N GLU A 39 7.67 1.36 1.73
CA GLU A 39 7.85 2.51 0.84
C GLU A 39 6.93 2.40 -0.36
N LEU A 40 6.06 3.39 -0.55
CA LEU A 40 5.35 3.55 -1.82
C LEU A 40 6.32 4.09 -2.86
N ARG A 41 6.43 3.43 -4.00
CA ARG A 41 7.35 3.80 -5.08
C ARG A 41 6.62 4.02 -6.40
N GLY A 42 7.05 5.02 -7.15
CA GLY A 42 6.65 5.26 -8.53
C GLY A 42 7.83 5.02 -9.47
N LEU A 43 7.63 4.20 -10.50
CA LEU A 43 8.65 3.85 -11.49
C LEU A 43 8.17 4.17 -12.91
N ASP A 44 9.10 4.47 -13.81
CA ASP A 44 8.85 4.44 -15.25
C ASP A 44 8.66 2.97 -15.69
N ALA A 45 7.54 2.67 -16.33
CA ALA A 45 7.20 1.30 -16.72
C ALA A 45 8.08 0.75 -17.86
N ARG A 46 8.73 1.61 -18.65
CA ARG A 46 9.57 1.19 -19.77
C ARG A 46 11.00 0.89 -19.36
N THR A 47 11.52 1.66 -18.38
CA THR A 47 12.92 1.57 -17.96
C THR A 47 13.09 0.87 -16.60
N GLY A 48 12.07 0.88 -15.75
CA GLY A 48 12.14 0.43 -14.38
C GLY A 48 12.83 1.41 -13.43
N GLU A 49 13.14 2.62 -13.91
CA GLU A 49 13.76 3.67 -13.10
C GLU A 49 12.78 4.16 -12.03
N ARG A 50 13.25 4.24 -10.78
CA ARG A 50 12.47 4.83 -9.69
C ARG A 50 12.47 6.35 -9.83
N LEU A 51 11.27 6.91 -10.03
CA LEU A 51 11.06 8.35 -10.17
C LEU A 51 10.92 9.03 -8.81
N TRP A 52 10.28 8.37 -7.87
CA TRP A 52 10.08 8.87 -6.51
C TRP A 52 9.75 7.73 -5.53
N MET A 53 9.79 8.05 -4.24
CA MET A 53 9.34 7.21 -3.12
C MET A 53 8.70 8.07 -2.03
N SER A 54 7.76 7.49 -1.28
CA SER A 54 7.14 8.09 -0.09
C SER A 54 7.01 7.04 1.03
N PRO A 55 7.43 7.38 2.26
CA PRO A 55 7.25 6.54 3.43
C PRO A 55 5.92 6.77 4.16
N GLU A 56 5.04 7.61 3.65
CA GLU A 56 3.89 8.17 4.39
C GLU A 56 2.64 7.28 4.35
N MET A 57 2.56 6.35 3.38
CA MET A 57 1.35 5.57 3.15
C MET A 57 1.09 4.52 4.23
N THR A 58 2.14 3.89 4.73
CA THR A 58 2.07 2.84 5.76
C THR A 58 3.34 2.82 6.60
N ALA A 59 3.34 2.06 7.68
CA ALA A 59 4.49 1.95 8.57
C ALA A 59 5.73 1.40 7.86
N GLN A 60 6.91 1.91 8.22
CA GLN A 60 8.19 1.48 7.69
C GLN A 60 8.68 0.24 8.44
N ALA A 61 8.21 -0.93 8.04
CA ALA A 61 8.64 -2.21 8.60
C ALA A 61 8.56 -3.30 7.54
N ARG A 62 9.28 -4.39 7.75
CA ARG A 62 9.26 -5.53 6.81
C ARG A 62 7.84 -6.05 6.62
N TRP A 63 7.46 -6.27 5.37
CA TRP A 63 6.14 -6.72 4.90
C TRP A 63 5.00 -5.74 5.18
N SER A 64 5.32 -4.48 5.47
CA SER A 64 4.31 -3.44 5.43
C SER A 64 3.72 -3.32 4.04
N THR A 65 2.41 -3.13 3.97
CA THR A 65 1.71 -3.21 2.70
C THR A 65 0.47 -2.32 2.66
N ALA A 66 0.02 -2.04 1.43
CA ALA A 66 -1.25 -1.38 1.18
C ALA A 66 -1.89 -1.92 -0.10
N PHE A 67 -3.18 -2.20 -0.04
CA PHE A 67 -3.98 -2.65 -1.17
C PHE A 67 -4.49 -1.45 -1.96
N LEU A 68 -4.19 -1.40 -3.25
CA LEU A 68 -4.49 -0.28 -4.14
C LEU A 68 -5.67 -0.65 -5.05
N VAL A 69 -6.78 0.08 -4.96
CA VAL A 69 -7.97 -0.15 -5.77
C VAL A 69 -8.35 1.12 -6.52
N ARG A 70 -8.39 1.05 -7.83
CA ARG A 70 -8.73 2.21 -8.67
C ARG A 70 -10.19 2.60 -8.54
N HIS A 71 -10.45 3.90 -8.40
CA HIS A 71 -11.76 4.52 -8.39
C HIS A 71 -11.77 5.81 -9.23
N GLY A 72 -12.03 5.68 -10.53
CA GLY A 72 -11.95 6.82 -11.46
C GLY A 72 -10.52 7.33 -11.62
N ASP A 73 -10.31 8.58 -11.25
CA ASP A 73 -9.03 9.32 -11.28
C ASP A 73 -8.25 9.23 -9.96
N ARG A 74 -8.80 8.59 -8.95
CA ARG A 74 -8.19 8.40 -7.63
C ARG A 74 -8.13 6.93 -7.24
N TYR A 75 -7.53 6.65 -6.10
CA TYR A 75 -7.35 5.30 -5.58
C TYR A 75 -7.84 5.21 -4.15
N PHE A 76 -8.56 4.15 -3.84
CA PHE A 76 -8.76 3.70 -2.48
C PHE A 76 -7.59 2.82 -2.08
N VAL A 77 -6.95 3.15 -0.98
CA VAL A 77 -5.81 2.45 -0.43
C VAL A 77 -6.16 1.94 0.96
N ASN A 78 -6.01 0.65 1.18
CA ASN A 78 -6.15 0.05 2.51
C ASN A 78 -4.77 -0.38 2.98
N ASN A 79 -4.22 0.33 3.96
CA ASN A 79 -2.93 -0.03 4.52
C ASN A 79 -3.07 -1.07 5.66
N ASP A 80 -1.96 -1.70 6.02
CA ASP A 80 -1.92 -2.75 7.03
C ASP A 80 -2.12 -2.24 8.47
N GLU A 81 -2.18 -0.91 8.66
CA GLU A 81 -2.55 -0.25 9.92
C GLU A 81 -4.07 -0.03 10.04
N GLY A 82 -4.86 -0.51 9.07
CA GLY A 82 -6.33 -0.46 9.10
C GLY A 82 -6.94 0.85 8.60
N TYR A 83 -6.17 1.69 7.92
CA TYR A 83 -6.70 2.92 7.31
C TYR A 83 -7.24 2.68 5.91
N LEU A 84 -8.34 3.36 5.61
CA LEU A 84 -8.79 3.64 4.25
C LEU A 84 -8.31 5.04 3.87
N ILE A 85 -7.56 5.13 2.78
CA ILE A 85 -6.96 6.36 2.27
C ILE A 85 -7.52 6.62 0.87
N SER A 86 -7.92 7.87 0.59
CA SER A 86 -8.17 8.34 -0.77
C SER A 86 -6.95 9.08 -1.27
N ALA A 87 -6.41 8.68 -2.43
CA ALA A 87 -5.16 9.22 -2.94
C ALA A 87 -5.14 9.31 -4.46
N GLN A 88 -4.25 10.14 -4.98
CA GLN A 88 -3.84 10.16 -6.39
C GLN A 88 -2.36 9.78 -6.51
N PHE A 89 -2.03 9.03 -7.56
CA PHE A 89 -0.67 8.74 -7.95
C PHE A 89 -0.33 9.51 -9.22
N THR A 90 0.80 10.20 -9.20
CA THR A 90 1.28 11.02 -10.29
C THR A 90 2.71 10.62 -10.67
N PRO A 91 3.22 11.02 -11.84
CA PRO A 91 4.62 10.80 -12.20
C PRO A 91 5.63 11.42 -11.23
N THR A 92 5.20 12.42 -10.44
CA THR A 92 6.05 13.19 -9.54
C THR A 92 5.81 12.93 -8.06
N GLY A 93 4.83 12.09 -7.72
CA GLY A 93 4.58 11.80 -6.31
C GLY A 93 3.20 11.23 -6.01
N TYR A 94 2.99 11.02 -4.74
CA TYR A 94 1.76 10.58 -4.10
C TYR A 94 1.08 11.80 -3.45
N VAL A 95 -0.23 11.91 -3.67
CA VAL A 95 -1.05 12.98 -3.08
C VAL A 95 -2.19 12.34 -2.30
N GLU A 96 -2.10 12.38 -0.98
CA GLU A 96 -3.18 11.96 -0.10
C GLU A 96 -4.27 13.03 -0.04
N GLN A 97 -5.52 12.63 -0.24
CA GLN A 97 -6.68 13.51 -0.17
C GLN A 97 -7.40 13.41 1.18
N SER A 98 -7.48 12.19 1.70
CA SER A 98 -8.10 11.93 2.99
C SER A 98 -7.68 10.57 3.54
N ARG A 99 -7.76 10.43 4.88
CA ARG A 99 -7.47 9.18 5.60
C ARG A 99 -8.46 8.99 6.73
N THR A 100 -8.97 7.79 6.89
CA THR A 100 -9.81 7.43 8.03
C THR A 100 -9.47 6.03 8.52
N ARG A 101 -9.49 5.81 9.84
CA ARG A 101 -9.37 4.47 10.40
C ARG A 101 -10.67 3.70 10.12
N LEU A 102 -10.58 2.64 9.36
CA LEU A 102 -11.73 1.83 8.96
C LEU A 102 -11.92 0.63 9.86
N ILE A 103 -10.81 -0.02 10.25
CA ILE A 103 -10.80 -1.24 11.05
C ILE A 103 -9.52 -1.33 11.87
N GLU A 104 -9.61 -1.85 13.09
CA GLU A 104 -8.40 -2.08 13.89
C GLU A 104 -7.63 -3.30 13.37
N PRO A 105 -6.31 -3.24 13.23
CA PRO A 105 -5.50 -4.41 12.95
C PRO A 105 -5.48 -5.36 14.16
N THR A 106 -5.47 -6.68 13.91
CA THR A 106 -5.55 -7.70 14.98
C THR A 106 -4.55 -8.84 14.84
N ALA A 107 -3.93 -9.01 13.67
CA ALA A 107 -2.96 -10.06 13.42
C ALA A 107 -1.55 -9.63 13.83
N SER A 108 -0.78 -10.54 14.46
CA SER A 108 0.64 -10.30 14.73
C SER A 108 1.48 -10.62 13.49
N SER A 109 2.33 -9.68 13.07
CA SER A 109 3.20 -9.88 11.91
C SER A 109 4.46 -10.69 12.23
N GLY A 110 4.97 -10.64 13.45
CA GLY A 110 6.23 -11.29 13.85
C GLY A 110 7.43 -10.89 12.97
N THR A 111 7.45 -9.67 12.42
CA THR A 111 8.40 -9.27 11.37
C THR A 111 9.72 -8.76 11.93
N ARG A 112 10.81 -9.01 11.19
CA ARG A 112 12.12 -8.41 11.50
C ARG A 112 12.19 -6.97 11.03
N THR A 113 12.76 -6.11 11.85
CA THR A 113 13.13 -4.74 11.44
C THR A 113 14.32 -4.76 10.48
N PRO A 114 14.59 -3.65 9.76
CA PRO A 114 15.78 -3.52 8.92
C PRO A 114 17.12 -3.76 9.66
N HIS A 115 17.13 -3.55 10.98
CA HIS A 115 18.30 -3.75 11.84
C HIS A 115 18.40 -5.15 12.47
N GLY A 116 17.56 -6.10 12.02
CA GLY A 116 17.63 -7.50 12.45
C GLY A 116 16.91 -7.84 13.74
N SER A 117 16.40 -6.87 14.50
CA SER A 117 15.53 -7.14 15.64
C SER A 117 14.16 -7.64 15.19
N ILE A 118 13.53 -8.50 15.99
CA ILE A 118 12.14 -8.88 15.77
C ILE A 118 11.26 -7.80 16.41
N ALA A 119 10.56 -7.03 15.57
CA ALA A 119 9.50 -6.15 16.04
C ALA A 119 8.16 -6.82 15.75
N GLU A 120 7.40 -7.06 16.77
CA GLU A 120 6.03 -7.50 16.62
C GLU A 120 5.17 -6.29 16.27
N ARG A 121 4.57 -6.30 15.08
CA ARG A 121 3.57 -5.32 14.67
C ARG A 121 2.21 -5.98 14.65
N ILE A 122 1.20 -5.23 15.03
CA ILE A 122 -0.18 -5.62 14.81
C ILE A 122 -0.61 -5.06 13.46
N VAL A 123 -1.07 -5.95 12.57
CA VAL A 123 -1.34 -5.65 11.16
C VAL A 123 -2.70 -6.17 10.72
N ASN A 124 -3.20 -5.65 9.61
CA ASN A 124 -4.32 -6.21 8.88
C ASN A 124 -3.92 -6.48 7.41
N TRP A 125 -3.66 -7.73 7.07
CA TRP A 125 -3.28 -8.15 5.73
C TRP A 125 -4.45 -8.72 4.91
N SER A 126 -5.68 -8.48 5.36
CA SER A 126 -6.87 -8.91 4.61
C SER A 126 -7.12 -7.97 3.44
N HIS A 127 -7.30 -8.55 2.25
CA HIS A 127 -7.67 -7.76 1.07
C HIS A 127 -9.12 -7.25 1.21
N PRO A 128 -9.39 -5.94 0.99
CA PRO A 128 -10.74 -5.40 1.00
C PRO A 128 -11.50 -5.80 -0.28
N ALA A 129 -12.83 -5.79 -0.20
CA ALA A 129 -13.72 -5.91 -1.35
C ALA A 129 -14.57 -4.64 -1.53
N TYR A 130 -14.74 -4.20 -2.77
CA TYR A 130 -15.52 -3.02 -3.12
C TYR A 130 -16.67 -3.39 -4.02
N ALA A 131 -17.90 -3.05 -3.63
CA ALA A 131 -19.10 -3.29 -4.42
C ALA A 131 -20.22 -2.32 -4.05
N ASN A 132 -21.02 -1.89 -5.05
CA ASN A 132 -22.26 -1.13 -4.85
C ASN A 132 -22.10 0.12 -3.97
N GLY A 133 -20.99 0.85 -4.09
CA GLY A 133 -20.71 2.03 -3.28
C GLY A 133 -20.37 1.71 -1.81
N HIS A 134 -19.89 0.52 -1.54
CA HIS A 134 -19.48 0.08 -0.21
C HIS A 134 -18.11 -0.58 -0.26
N ILE A 135 -17.41 -0.54 0.87
CA ILE A 135 -16.28 -1.38 1.18
C ILE A 135 -16.70 -2.45 2.19
N VAL A 136 -16.26 -3.67 1.94
CA VAL A 136 -16.30 -4.78 2.91
C VAL A 136 -14.86 -5.12 3.25
N HIS A 137 -14.54 -5.06 4.53
CA HIS A 137 -13.21 -5.34 5.02
C HIS A 137 -13.29 -6.21 6.27
N ARG A 138 -12.26 -6.99 6.54
CA ARG A 138 -12.20 -7.84 7.72
C ARG A 138 -10.84 -7.76 8.41
N ASN A 139 -10.83 -8.10 9.69
CA ASN A 139 -9.68 -8.55 10.44
C ASN A 139 -9.95 -9.99 10.96
N ASP A 140 -9.20 -10.47 11.95
CA ASP A 140 -9.39 -11.82 12.49
C ASP A 140 -10.60 -11.94 13.44
N GLN A 141 -11.20 -10.81 13.84
CA GLN A 141 -12.27 -10.75 14.83
C GLN A 141 -13.62 -10.34 14.25
N GLN A 142 -13.63 -9.58 13.14
CA GLN A 142 -14.87 -9.03 12.57
C GLN A 142 -14.79 -8.80 11.07
N ILE A 143 -15.96 -8.75 10.45
CA ILE A 143 -16.19 -8.25 9.10
C ILE A 143 -17.02 -6.98 9.23
N ILE A 144 -16.60 -5.91 8.57
CA ILE A 144 -17.32 -4.64 8.51
C ILE A 144 -17.78 -4.35 7.08
N ARG A 145 -18.86 -3.58 6.97
CA ARG A 145 -19.33 -2.97 5.72
C ARG A 145 -19.53 -1.48 5.96
N ALA A 146 -18.87 -0.64 5.19
CA ALA A 146 -19.00 0.81 5.27
C ALA A 146 -19.46 1.39 3.94
N SER A 147 -20.30 2.44 3.98
CA SER A 147 -20.71 3.19 2.80
C SER A 147 -19.58 4.12 2.35
N LEU A 148 -19.36 4.16 1.03
CA LEU A 148 -18.43 5.10 0.38
C LEU A 148 -19.19 6.23 -0.34
N ARG A 149 -20.53 6.27 -0.20
CA ARG A 149 -21.36 7.32 -0.78
C ARG A 149 -21.18 8.60 0.03
N ALA A 150 -21.07 9.73 -0.67
CA ALA A 150 -21.18 11.03 -0.02
C ALA A 150 -22.54 11.11 0.71
N VAL A 151 -22.51 11.65 1.92
CA VAL A 151 -23.72 12.01 2.65
C VAL A 151 -23.94 13.49 2.36
N ASP A 152 -25.02 13.81 1.68
CA ASP A 152 -25.46 15.20 1.54
C ASP A 152 -25.94 15.66 2.92
N TYR A 153 -25.24 16.62 3.52
CA TYR A 153 -25.64 17.30 4.76
C TYR A 153 -26.46 18.54 4.43
#